data_51bdcee8616e65266bd17d82bf8a953c
#
_entry.id   51bdcee8616e65266bd17d82bf8a953c
#
_cell.length_a   1.000
_cell.length_b   1.000
_cell.length_c   1.000
_cell.angle_alpha   90.00
_cell.angle_beta   90.00
_cell.angle_gamma   90.00
#
_symmetry.space_group_name_H-M   'P 1'
#
loop_
_entity.id
_entity.type
_entity.pdbx_description
1 polymer ?
#
loop_
_entity_poly.entity_id
_entity_poly.type
_entity_poly.pdbx_seq_one_letter_code
_entity_poly.pdbx_strand_id
1 'polypeptide(L)' 'MRITTSKSKNSESFYITQSYTNANGKSTSKTIRKLGTLAELSAQLHTDRDGVVEWANEQARLETLKYKSEKEDAT' A
#
# COMPACT_ATOMS: atom_id res chain seq x y z
N MET A 1 -1.56 -3.99 -6.96
CA MET A 1 -1.09 -2.96 -6.02
C MET A 1 0.05 -3.48 -5.17
N ARG A 2 0.87 -2.62 -4.67
CA ARG A 2 2.02 -3.01 -3.85
C ARG A 2 2.23 -2.02 -2.73
N ILE A 3 3.05 -2.42 -1.77
CA ILE A 3 3.41 -1.56 -0.65
C ILE A 3 4.65 -0.76 -1.02
N THR A 4 4.61 0.52 -0.75
CA THR A 4 5.76 1.40 -0.86
C THR A 4 6.05 1.99 0.51
N THR A 5 7.31 2.06 0.87
CA THR A 5 7.72 2.67 2.14
C THR A 5 8.53 3.92 1.87
N SER A 6 8.35 4.91 2.72
CA SER A 6 9.14 6.13 2.68
C SER A 6 9.81 6.30 4.03
N LYS A 7 11.11 6.19 4.04
CA LYS A 7 11.87 6.29 5.29
C LYS A 7 12.39 7.71 5.45
N SER A 8 12.08 8.31 6.58
CA SER A 8 12.63 9.60 6.96
C SER A 8 13.53 9.44 8.18
N LYS A 9 14.10 10.56 8.64
CA LYS A 9 15.12 10.54 9.67
C LYS A 9 14.73 9.78 10.94
N ASN A 10 13.47 9.90 11.34
CA ASN A 10 13.00 9.31 12.59
C ASN A 10 11.74 8.46 12.43
N SER A 11 11.31 8.23 11.19
CA SER A 11 10.08 7.46 10.98
C SER A 11 10.06 6.82 9.60
N GLU A 12 9.19 5.84 9.45
CA GLU A 12 8.97 5.15 8.19
C GLU A 12 7.47 5.12 7.94
N SER A 13 7.07 5.55 6.76
CA SER A 13 5.65 5.57 6.38
C SER A 13 5.36 4.48 5.36
N PHE A 14 4.16 3.93 5.43
CA PHE A 14 3.73 2.87 4.52
C PHE A 14 2.57 3.38 3.67
N TYR A 15 2.64 3.04 2.38
CA TYR A 15 1.62 3.43 1.41
C TYR A 15 1.27 2.25 0.52
N ILE A 16 0.05 2.26 0.02
CA ILE A 16 -0.35 1.33 -1.04
C ILE A 16 -0.27 2.10 -2.34
N THR A 17 0.50 1.58 -3.30
CA THR A 17 0.66 2.22 -4.61
C THR A 17 0.22 1.28 -5.72
N GLN A 18 -0.18 1.86 -6.84
CA GLN A 18 -0.58 1.11 -8.01
C GLN A 18 0.22 1.60 -9.21
N SER A 19 0.78 0.65 -9.95
CA SER A 19 1.48 0.96 -11.19
C SER A 19 0.47 1.11 -12.32
N TYR A 20 0.70 2.08 -13.20
CA TYR A 20 -0.13 2.28 -14.38
C TYR A 20 0.70 2.90 -15.49
N THR A 21 0.21 2.77 -16.72
CA THR A 21 0.85 3.38 -17.88
C THR A 21 0.13 4.67 -18.22
N ASN A 22 0.86 5.78 -18.26
CA ASN A 22 0.24 7.06 -18.57
C ASN A 22 0.04 7.22 -20.08
N ALA A 23 -0.52 8.36 -20.50
CA ALA A 23 -0.83 8.64 -21.90
C ALA A 23 0.41 8.67 -22.79
N ASN A 24 1.57 8.92 -22.21
CA ASN A 24 2.85 8.93 -22.96
C ASN A 24 3.48 7.55 -23.10
N GLY A 25 2.84 6.53 -22.56
CA GLY A 25 3.37 5.18 -22.61
C GLY A 25 4.42 4.86 -21.56
N LYS A 26 4.62 5.74 -20.60
CA LYS A 26 5.59 5.52 -19.53
C LYS A 26 4.94 4.86 -18.32
N SER A 27 5.66 3.92 -17.73
CA SER A 27 5.21 3.32 -16.47
C SER A 27 5.38 4.33 -15.35
N THR A 28 4.36 4.45 -14.53
CA THR A 28 4.40 5.32 -13.37
C THR A 28 3.59 4.67 -12.25
N SER A 29 3.58 5.29 -11.09
CA SER A 29 2.81 4.76 -9.97
C SER A 29 2.16 5.91 -9.23
N LYS A 30 1.05 5.61 -8.59
CA LYS A 30 0.36 6.59 -7.76
C LYS A 30 0.03 5.99 -6.41
N THR A 31 -0.03 6.83 -5.40
CA THR A 31 -0.42 6.42 -4.06
C THR A 31 -1.94 6.28 -4.02
N ILE A 32 -2.40 5.08 -3.68
CA ILE A 32 -3.83 4.79 -3.54
C ILE A 32 -4.29 5.14 -2.13
N ARG A 33 -3.48 4.74 -1.13
CA ARG A 33 -3.86 4.90 0.26
C ARG A 33 -2.62 5.02 1.13
N LYS A 34 -2.69 5.88 2.13
CA LYS A 34 -1.66 5.97 3.16
C LYS A 34 -2.06 5.10 4.34
N LEU A 35 -1.21 4.16 4.69
CA LEU A 35 -1.48 3.26 5.81
C LEU A 35 -1.13 3.89 7.15
N GLY A 36 -0.02 4.63 7.19
CA GLY A 36 0.45 5.26 8.41
C GLY A 36 1.95 5.08 8.60
N THR A 37 2.45 5.53 9.75
CA THR A 37 3.87 5.40 10.08
C THR A 37 4.12 4.09 10.80
N LEU A 38 5.39 3.64 10.76
CA LEU A 38 5.79 2.42 11.46
C LEU A 38 5.46 2.51 12.95
N ALA A 39 5.75 3.67 13.57
CA ALA A 39 5.47 3.85 15.00
C ALA A 39 3.98 3.70 15.30
N GLU A 40 3.14 4.32 14.50
CA GLU A 40 1.69 4.21 14.67
C GLU A 40 1.19 2.79 14.46
N LEU A 41 1.62 2.16 13.37
CA LEU A 41 1.16 0.81 13.04
C LEU A 41 1.67 -0.21 14.03
N SER A 42 2.92 -0.07 14.45
CA SER A 42 3.49 -0.96 15.46
C SER A 42 2.71 -0.88 16.77
N ALA A 43 2.35 0.32 17.18
CA ALA A 43 1.56 0.50 18.41
C ALA A 43 0.14 -0.04 18.25
N GLN A 44 -0.48 0.20 17.09
CA GLN A 44 -1.83 -0.28 16.82
C GLN A 44 -1.93 -1.80 16.78
N LEU A 45 -0.95 -2.42 16.12
CA LEU A 45 -0.94 -3.85 15.89
C LEU A 45 -0.24 -4.63 17.00
N HIS A 46 0.42 -3.92 17.91
CA HIS A 46 1.22 -4.52 18.99
C HIS A 46 2.23 -5.53 18.42
N THR A 47 2.94 -5.13 17.37
CA THR A 47 3.87 -6.00 16.70
C THR A 47 5.12 -5.23 16.29
N ASP A 48 6.14 -5.94 15.82
CA ASP A 48 7.37 -5.33 15.34
C ASP A 48 7.24 -4.91 13.86
N ARG A 49 8.36 -4.47 13.30
CA ARG A 49 8.37 -4.02 11.92
C ARG A 49 7.95 -5.13 10.94
N ASP A 50 8.40 -6.34 11.18
CA ASP A 50 8.05 -7.47 10.31
C ASP A 50 6.55 -7.71 10.29
N GLY A 51 5.91 -7.65 11.46
CA GLY A 51 4.46 -7.78 11.55
C GLY A 51 3.73 -6.65 10.85
N VAL A 52 4.25 -5.42 10.95
CA VAL A 52 3.66 -4.29 10.26
C VAL A 52 3.78 -4.45 8.74
N VAL A 53 4.93 -4.92 8.26
CA VAL A 53 5.13 -5.16 6.82
C VAL A 53 4.16 -6.23 6.32
N GLU A 54 4.01 -7.31 7.06
CA GLU A 54 3.06 -8.37 6.69
C GLU A 54 1.63 -7.83 6.63
N TRP A 55 1.24 -7.08 7.64
CA TRP A 55 -0.08 -6.46 7.69
C TRP A 55 -0.29 -5.52 6.49
N ALA A 56 0.72 -4.71 6.18
CA ALA A 56 0.63 -3.78 5.06
C ALA A 56 0.47 -4.52 3.73
N ASN A 57 1.22 -5.60 3.55
CA ASN A 57 1.10 -6.43 2.35
C ASN A 57 -0.31 -7.02 2.24
N GLU A 58 -0.88 -7.45 3.37
CA GLU A 58 -2.24 -7.97 3.40
C GLU A 58 -3.24 -6.90 2.97
N GLN A 59 -3.07 -5.67 3.47
CA GLN A 59 -3.95 -4.57 3.07
C GLN A 59 -3.88 -4.29 1.57
N ALA A 60 -2.68 -4.31 1.00
CA ALA A 60 -2.52 -4.12 -0.43
C ALA A 60 -3.20 -5.24 -1.22
N ARG A 61 -3.11 -6.45 -0.73
CA ARG A 61 -3.76 -7.60 -1.36
C ARG A 61 -5.28 -7.45 -1.34
N LEU A 62 -5.82 -7.03 -0.21
CA LEU A 62 -7.27 -6.81 -0.07
C LEU A 62 -7.75 -5.71 -1.01
N GLU A 63 -6.99 -4.64 -1.15
CA GLU A 63 -7.33 -3.57 -2.08
C GLU A 63 -7.31 -4.06 -3.53
N THR A 64 -6.34 -4.91 -3.87
CA THR A 64 -6.26 -5.50 -5.21
C THR A 64 -7.49 -6.36 -5.50
N LEU A 65 -7.90 -7.18 -4.55
CA LEU A 65 -9.08 -8.02 -4.71
C LEU A 65 -10.34 -7.18 -4.86
N LYS A 66 -10.45 -6.14 -4.07
CA LYS A 66 -11.58 -5.22 -4.13
C LYS A 66 -11.66 -4.53 -5.50
N TYR A 67 -10.52 -4.09 -6.00
CA TYR A 67 -10.44 -3.44 -7.30
C TYR A 67 -10.87 -4.39 -8.42
N LYS A 68 -10.40 -5.63 -8.36
CA LYS A 68 -10.77 -6.63 -9.36
C LYS A 68 -12.27 -6.94 -9.33
N SER A 69 -12.83 -7.06 -8.14
CA SER A 69 -14.25 -7.34 -7.99
C SER A 69 -15.11 -6.24 -8.59
N GLU A 70 -14.76 -5.00 -8.33
CA GLU A 70 -15.47 -3.86 -8.92
C GLU A 70 -15.42 -3.87 -10.45
N LYS A 71 -14.25 -4.22 -10.99
CA LYS A 71 -14.05 -4.24 -12.42
C LYS A 71 -14.84 -5.38 -13.09
N GLU A 72 -14.95 -6.51 -12.43
CA GLU A 72 -15.74 -7.64 -12.92
C GLU A 72 -17.22 -7.34 -12.89
N ASP A 73 -17.68 -6.67 -11.86
CA ASP A 73 -19.09 -6.28 -11.73
C ASP A 73 -19.53 -5.28 -12.81
N ALA A 74 -18.59 -4.54 -13.36
CA ALA A 74 -18.88 -3.56 -14.40
C ALA A 74 -19.13 -4.20 -15.76
N THR A 75 -18.85 -5.48 -15.89
CA THR A 75 -19.16 -6.20 -17.12
C THR A 75 -20.49 -6.93 -16.98
#